data_1c2ac4a0208fa93adc88ceaf298ca9d5
#
_entry.id   1c2ac4a0208fa93adc88ceaf298ca9d5
#
_cell.length_a   1.000
_cell.length_b   1.000
_cell.length_c   1.000
_cell.angle_alpha   90.00
_cell.angle_beta   90.00
_cell.angle_gamma   90.00
#
_symmetry.space_group_name_H-M   'P 1'
#
loop_
_entity.id
_entity.type
_entity.pdbx_description
1 polymer ?
#
loop_
_entity_poly.entity_id
_entity_poly.type
_entity_poly.pdbx_seq_one_letter_code
_entity_poly.pdbx_strand_id
1 'polypeptide(L)'
;MENSKLYIEHVIELLHAIANEQDVYVQQASDLLVETIKQQHSIFIFGASHAGILAQEMFYRTGGLVVVNPILPREVMLDVRPIIQTSQMERL
;
A
#
# COMPACT_ATOMS: atom_id res chain seq x y z
N MET A 1 23.83 -19.27 10.06
CA MET A 1 22.81 -18.73 10.91
C MET A 1 21.46 -19.26 10.54
N GLU A 2 21.07 -20.23 11.32
CA GLU A 2 19.90 -21.04 11.03
C GLU A 2 18.60 -20.23 11.04
N ASN A 3 18.47 -19.32 12.03
CA ASN A 3 17.26 -18.50 12.14
C ASN A 3 17.08 -17.55 10.96
N SER A 4 18.17 -16.96 10.49
CA SER A 4 18.12 -16.08 9.32
C SER A 4 17.73 -16.83 8.07
N LYS A 5 18.25 -18.05 7.91
CA LYS A 5 17.92 -18.90 6.78
C LYS A 5 16.45 -19.30 6.79
N LEU A 6 15.93 -19.69 7.95
CA LEU A 6 14.52 -20.04 8.10
C LEU A 6 13.61 -18.86 7.77
N TYR A 7 13.97 -17.67 8.21
CA TYR A 7 13.22 -16.46 7.89
C TYR A 7 13.16 -16.24 6.38
N ILE A 8 14.30 -16.34 5.72
CA ILE A 8 14.39 -16.13 4.27
C ILE A 8 13.57 -17.18 3.52
N GLU A 9 13.66 -18.44 3.93
CA GLU A 9 12.88 -19.52 3.32
C GLU A 9 11.38 -19.26 3.47
N HIS A 10 10.95 -18.78 4.63
CA HIS A 10 9.56 -18.45 4.86
C HIS A 10 9.09 -17.30 3.97
N VAL A 11 9.92 -16.27 3.81
CA VAL A 11 9.60 -15.16 2.89
C VAL A 11 9.47 -15.66 1.45
N ILE A 12 10.36 -16.57 1.03
CA ILE A 12 10.29 -17.15 -0.31
C ILE A 12 8.98 -17.92 -0.51
N GLU A 13 8.57 -18.68 0.50
CA GLU A 13 7.29 -19.40 0.44
C GLU A 13 6.11 -18.43 0.29
N LEU A 14 6.12 -17.32 1.03
CA LEU A 14 5.07 -16.30 0.92
C LEU A 14 5.05 -15.68 -0.47
N LEU A 15 6.22 -15.40 -1.05
CA LEU A 15 6.29 -14.83 -2.40
C LEU A 15 5.75 -15.82 -3.43
N HIS A 16 6.07 -17.10 -3.31
CA HIS A 16 5.51 -18.12 -4.19
C HIS A 16 4.00 -18.23 -4.04
N ALA A 17 3.48 -18.17 -2.81
CA ALA A 17 2.05 -18.21 -2.57
C ALA A 17 1.35 -17.01 -3.24
N ILE A 18 1.92 -15.83 -3.15
CA ILE A 18 1.38 -14.64 -3.81
C ILE A 18 1.35 -14.84 -5.32
N ALA A 19 2.46 -15.30 -5.90
CA ALA A 19 2.57 -15.48 -7.34
C ALA A 19 1.59 -16.55 -7.86
N ASN A 20 1.39 -17.62 -7.11
CA ASN A 20 0.59 -18.76 -7.55
C ASN A 20 -0.88 -18.67 -7.19
N GLU A 21 -1.21 -18.02 -6.06
CA GLU A 21 -2.55 -18.01 -5.53
C GLU A 21 -3.25 -16.66 -5.64
N GLN A 22 -2.48 -15.56 -5.71
CA GLN A 22 -3.03 -14.22 -5.74
C GLN A 22 -3.00 -13.57 -7.13
N ASP A 23 -2.43 -14.25 -8.11
CA ASP A 23 -2.25 -13.69 -9.46
C ASP A 23 -3.56 -13.21 -10.06
N VAL A 24 -4.64 -13.99 -9.89
CA VAL A 24 -5.97 -13.62 -10.40
C VAL A 24 -6.44 -12.29 -9.82
N TYR A 25 -6.23 -12.09 -8.51
CA TYR A 25 -6.67 -10.87 -7.84
C TYR A 25 -5.80 -9.68 -8.22
N VAL A 26 -4.50 -9.88 -8.37
CA VAL A 26 -3.59 -8.85 -8.86
C VAL A 26 -3.98 -8.42 -10.27
N GLN A 27 -4.30 -9.39 -11.12
CA GLN A 27 -4.74 -9.09 -12.49
C GLN A 27 -6.05 -8.32 -12.51
N GLN A 28 -7.01 -8.70 -11.67
CA GLN A 28 -8.29 -8.00 -11.57
C GLN A 28 -8.09 -6.55 -11.10
N ALA A 29 -7.24 -6.34 -10.11
CA ALA A 29 -6.94 -4.99 -9.64
C ALA A 29 -6.27 -4.16 -10.74
N SER A 30 -5.32 -4.75 -11.45
CA SER A 30 -4.62 -4.09 -12.55
C SER A 30 -5.59 -3.69 -13.66
N ASP A 31 -6.48 -4.60 -14.05
CA ASP A 31 -7.48 -4.32 -15.08
C ASP A 31 -8.41 -3.19 -14.67
N LEU A 32 -8.83 -3.19 -13.41
CA LEU A 32 -9.69 -2.13 -12.88
C LEU A 32 -9.00 -0.77 -12.90
N LEU A 33 -7.72 -0.72 -12.53
CA LEU A 33 -6.95 0.52 -12.57
C LEU A 33 -6.80 1.03 -14.00
N VAL A 34 -6.48 0.15 -14.93
CA VAL A 34 -6.33 0.51 -16.36
C VAL A 34 -7.64 1.06 -16.90
N GLU A 35 -8.74 0.39 -16.61
CA GLU A 35 -10.06 0.83 -17.10
C GLU A 35 -10.45 2.19 -16.52
N THR A 36 -10.17 2.40 -15.23
CA THR A 36 -10.43 3.67 -14.56
C THR A 36 -9.66 4.81 -15.23
N ILE A 37 -8.40 4.57 -15.55
CA ILE A 37 -7.56 5.55 -16.23
C ILE A 37 -8.08 5.84 -17.64
N LYS A 38 -8.47 4.79 -18.38
CA LYS A 38 -9.00 4.95 -19.74
C LYS A 38 -10.28 5.78 -19.78
N GLN A 39 -11.11 5.63 -18.76
CA GLN A 39 -12.37 6.39 -18.66
C GLN A 39 -12.18 7.76 -18.04
N GLN A 40 -10.95 8.14 -17.72
CA GLN A 40 -10.62 9.43 -17.12
C GLN A 40 -11.29 9.65 -15.77
N HIS A 41 -11.51 8.57 -15.04
CA HIS A 41 -12.00 8.63 -13.67
C HIS A 41 -10.83 8.81 -12.71
N SER A 42 -11.16 9.19 -11.47
CA SER A 42 -10.16 9.42 -10.43
C SER A 42 -9.88 8.16 -9.64
N ILE A 43 -8.64 8.04 -9.17
CA ILE A 43 -8.21 6.98 -8.25
C ILE A 43 -7.77 7.65 -6.96
N PHE A 44 -8.30 7.19 -5.85
CA PHE A 44 -7.94 7.69 -4.52
C PHE A 44 -7.37 6.55 -3.70
N ILE A 45 -6.35 6.86 -2.91
CA ILE A 45 -5.73 5.88 -2.04
C ILE A 45 -5.56 6.48 -0.65
N PHE A 46 -5.89 5.69 0.37
CA PHE A 46 -5.81 6.11 1.75
C PHE A 46 -5.17 5.01 2.58
N GLY A 47 -4.38 5.41 3.56
CA GLY A 47 -3.85 4.52 4.58
C GLY A 47 -3.43 5.36 5.76
N ALA A 48 -3.73 4.87 6.96
CA ALA A 48 -3.37 5.56 8.19
C ALA A 48 -2.05 5.02 8.72
N SER A 49 -1.22 5.88 9.31
CA SER A 49 0.03 5.52 9.94
C SER A 49 0.97 4.82 8.95
N HIS A 50 1.42 3.60 9.22
CA HIS A 50 2.31 2.87 8.32
C HIS A 50 1.66 2.55 6.98
N ALA A 51 0.36 2.30 6.95
CA ALA A 51 -0.36 2.08 5.70
C ALA A 51 -0.36 3.33 4.82
N GLY A 52 -0.24 4.51 5.39
CA GLY A 52 -0.11 5.76 4.65
C GLY A 52 1.15 5.83 3.80
N ILE A 53 2.18 5.06 4.16
CA ILE A 53 3.40 4.97 3.37
C ILE A 53 3.09 4.40 1.98
N LEU A 54 2.21 3.41 1.90
CA LEU A 54 1.79 2.84 0.61
C LEU A 54 1.06 3.86 -0.25
N ALA A 55 0.23 4.72 0.37
CA ALA A 55 -0.44 5.80 -0.36
C ALA A 55 0.59 6.76 -0.97
N GLN A 56 1.60 7.12 -0.22
CA GLN A 56 2.68 7.98 -0.70
C GLN A 56 3.51 7.28 -1.79
N GLU A 57 3.80 5.99 -1.63
CA GLU A 57 4.57 5.23 -2.59
C GLU A 57 3.89 5.12 -3.96
N MET A 58 2.57 5.02 -4.00
CA MET A 58 1.86 4.97 -5.26
C MET A 58 1.86 6.31 -5.98
N PHE A 59 2.01 7.40 -5.27
CA PHE A 59 1.91 8.75 -5.84
C PHE A 59 3.25 9.48 -5.85
N TYR A 60 3.96 9.46 -4.73
CA TYR A 60 5.05 10.41 -4.44
C TYR A 60 6.42 9.83 -4.66
N ARG A 61 6.65 9.15 -5.78
CA ARG A 61 7.97 8.60 -6.08
C ARG A 61 8.18 8.46 -7.59
N THR A 62 9.43 8.36 -7.99
CA THR A 62 9.78 8.00 -9.36
C THR A 62 9.20 6.62 -9.67
N GLY A 63 8.43 6.52 -10.73
CA GLY A 63 7.75 5.28 -11.09
C GLY A 63 6.39 5.10 -10.45
N GLY A 64 5.95 6.06 -9.62
CA GLY A 64 4.59 6.06 -9.10
C GLY A 64 3.57 6.47 -10.15
N LEU A 65 2.29 6.31 -9.81
CA LEU A 65 1.19 6.68 -10.70
C LEU A 65 0.76 8.10 -10.41
N VAL A 66 1.05 9.02 -11.32
CA VAL A 66 0.71 10.44 -11.15
C VAL A 66 -0.80 10.66 -11.06
N VAL A 67 -1.58 9.77 -11.67
CA VAL A 67 -3.05 9.88 -11.70
C VAL A 67 -3.70 9.44 -10.39
N VAL A 68 -2.94 8.92 -9.44
CA VAL A 68 -3.45 8.53 -8.13
C VAL A 68 -3.48 9.74 -7.22
N ASN A 69 -4.58 9.92 -6.51
CA ASN A 69 -4.78 11.01 -5.56
C ASN A 69 -4.69 10.46 -4.14
N PRO A 70 -3.62 10.74 -3.39
CA PRO A 70 -3.52 10.24 -2.03
C PRO A 70 -4.41 11.04 -1.09
N ILE A 71 -5.04 10.36 -0.16
CA ILE A 71 -5.76 10.99 0.95
C ILE A 71 -4.84 10.85 2.17
N LEU A 72 -4.27 11.97 2.60
CA LEU A 72 -3.25 11.99 3.64
C LEU A 72 -3.67 12.90 4.79
N PRO A 73 -4.70 12.50 5.58
CA PRO A 73 -5.10 13.29 6.74
C PRO A 73 -3.96 13.35 7.74
N ARG A 74 -3.56 14.56 8.10
CA ARG A 74 -2.37 14.73 8.95
C ARG A 74 -2.49 14.03 10.29
N GLU A 75 -3.70 13.99 10.84
CA GLU A 75 -3.96 13.44 12.16
C GLU A 75 -3.64 11.95 12.27
N VAL A 76 -3.64 11.22 11.16
CA VAL A 76 -3.36 9.78 11.15
C VAL A 76 -2.05 9.44 10.41
N MET A 77 -1.25 10.44 10.09
CA MET A 77 0.05 10.21 9.45
C MET A 77 1.10 9.75 10.46
N LEU A 78 2.06 8.98 9.97
CA LEU A 78 3.09 8.39 10.80
C LEU A 78 4.01 9.44 11.45
N ASP A 79 4.23 10.55 10.78
CA ASP A 79 5.15 11.60 11.22
C ASP A 79 4.52 12.61 12.19
N VAL A 80 3.25 12.48 12.51
CA VAL A 80 2.57 13.39 13.42
C VAL A 80 3.05 13.17 14.85
N ARG A 81 3.25 14.29 15.56
CA ARG A 81 3.66 14.29 16.97
C ARG A 81 2.64 15.03 17.82
N PRO A 82 2.31 14.51 19.01
CA PRO A 82 2.80 13.24 19.58
C PRO A 82 2.24 12.02 18.85
N ILE A 83 2.97 10.94 18.85
CA ILE A 83 2.58 9.68 18.17
C ILE A 83 1.23 9.17 18.64
N ILE A 84 0.92 9.35 19.93
CA ILE A 84 -0.34 8.90 20.51
C ILE A 84 -1.55 9.54 19.82
N GLN A 85 -1.39 10.73 19.26
CA GLN A 85 -2.47 11.40 18.53
C GLN A 85 -2.88 10.58 17.29
N THR A 86 -1.92 10.05 16.55
CA THR A 86 -2.21 9.20 15.39
C THR A 86 -2.98 7.96 15.83
N SER A 87 -2.53 7.30 16.89
CA SER A 87 -3.21 6.11 17.41
C SER A 87 -4.64 6.40 17.86
N GLN A 88 -4.85 7.56 18.46
CA GLN A 88 -6.20 7.96 18.89
C GLN A 88 -7.11 8.24 17.71
N MET A 89 -6.61 8.92 16.69
CA MET A 89 -7.40 9.26 15.51
C MET A 89 -7.77 8.01 14.69
N GLU A 90 -6.89 7.02 14.65
CA GLU A 90 -7.17 5.76 13.97
C GLU A 90 -8.36 5.00 14.58
N ARG A 91 -8.64 5.24 15.87
CA ARG A 91 -9.71 4.55 16.58
C ARG A 91 -11.07 5.24 16.44
N LEU A 92 -11.09 6.40 15.84
CA LEU A 92 -12.34 7.11 15.58
C LEU A 92 -13.03 6.57 14.35
#